data_57e190c724ada9dab57b9747f250d3b8
#
_entry.id   57e190c724ada9dab57b9747f250d3b8
#
_cell.length_a   1.000
_cell.length_b   1.000
_cell.length_c   1.000
_cell.angle_alpha   90.00
_cell.angle_beta   90.00
_cell.angle_gamma   90.00
#
_symmetry.space_group_name_H-M   'P 1'
#
loop_
_entity.id
_entity.type
_entity.pdbx_description
1 polymer ?
#
loop_
_entity_poly.entity_id
_entity_poly.type
_entity_poly.pdbx_seq_one_letter_code
_entity_poly.pdbx_strand_id
1 'polypeptide(L)'
;MKKQYSNKWHILIFLLPALILFCGVLIAPIGASVYYSFFDWNGLGAKTFIGLNNYKELFNSNAIGFMKALRNSLLLAALSVFLQLPLALALALTLGKKIKGERMFLSVFFMPVLISTVVIGQLWLKIYNPDYGILNVFLRSIGLDNWAKIWLGDKKTALGAVFVPTLWQYVGYHMLLLYAGVKSVPQELREAAMLDGATDAQVNRYIVLPYIKPIIRISVIFAVTGSLKSFDLIYVLTNGGPLHATEVPSTLMISMLFLRNRYGMGSTIAVLMILLCFGFALLINLVFKGED
;
A
#
# COMPACT_ATOMS: atom_id res chain seq x y z
N MET A 1 -8.11 -2.45 -44.56
CA MET A 1 -7.43 -1.77 -43.44
C MET A 1 -6.46 -2.66 -42.60
N LYS A 2 -6.30 -3.95 -42.88
CA LYS A 2 -5.40 -4.85 -42.11
C LYS A 2 -3.90 -4.78 -42.43
N LYS A 3 -3.47 -4.09 -43.51
CA LYS A 3 -2.07 -4.09 -43.96
C LYS A 3 -1.19 -2.96 -43.40
N GLN A 4 -1.78 -1.93 -42.79
CA GLN A 4 -1.05 -0.74 -42.31
C GLN A 4 -0.37 -0.94 -40.93
N TYR A 5 -0.84 -1.89 -40.13
CA TYR A 5 -0.29 -2.18 -38.79
C TYR A 5 0.77 -3.30 -38.78
N SER A 6 1.14 -3.88 -39.95
CA SER A 6 2.09 -4.98 -40.00
C SER A 6 3.56 -4.55 -40.14
N ASN A 7 3.84 -3.25 -40.26
CA ASN A 7 5.21 -2.77 -40.39
C ASN A 7 5.83 -2.56 -38.98
N LYS A 8 6.62 -3.54 -38.55
CA LYS A 8 7.32 -3.55 -37.26
C LYS A 8 8.10 -2.27 -36.96
N TRP A 9 8.60 -1.60 -38.01
CA TRP A 9 9.34 -0.36 -37.90
C TRP A 9 8.45 0.81 -37.43
N HIS A 10 7.22 0.93 -37.92
CA HIS A 10 6.30 1.96 -37.46
C HIS A 10 5.94 1.76 -35.99
N ILE A 11 5.67 0.51 -35.58
CA ILE A 11 5.40 0.17 -34.18
C ILE A 11 6.60 0.56 -33.30
N LEU A 12 7.83 0.21 -33.74
CA LEU A 12 9.05 0.53 -33.02
C LEU A 12 9.25 2.04 -32.87
N ILE A 13 9.10 2.81 -33.96
CA ILE A 13 9.28 4.28 -33.96
C ILE A 13 8.28 4.96 -32.98
N PHE A 14 7.01 4.54 -32.98
CA PHE A 14 6.01 5.10 -32.07
C PHE A 14 6.19 4.68 -30.61
N LEU A 15 6.71 3.47 -30.33
CA LEU A 15 6.99 3.00 -28.98
C LEU A 15 8.34 3.51 -28.43
N LEU A 16 9.30 3.86 -29.28
CA LEU A 16 10.66 4.19 -28.92
C LEU A 16 10.77 5.33 -27.89
N PRO A 17 10.06 6.47 -28.03
CA PRO A 17 10.12 7.55 -27.02
C PRO A 17 9.66 7.07 -25.63
N ALA A 18 8.56 6.31 -25.57
CA ALA A 18 8.04 5.75 -24.31
C ALA A 18 9.01 4.72 -23.72
N LEU A 19 9.61 3.86 -24.56
CA LEU A 19 10.61 2.88 -24.11
C LEU A 19 11.89 3.54 -23.59
N ILE A 20 12.39 4.59 -24.25
CA ILE A 20 13.56 5.33 -23.76
C ILE A 20 13.30 5.91 -22.39
N LEU A 21 12.15 6.59 -22.19
CA LEU A 21 11.77 7.12 -20.88
C LEU A 21 11.60 6.01 -19.83
N PHE A 22 10.93 4.94 -20.18
CA PHE A 22 10.72 3.80 -19.27
C PHE A 22 12.05 3.16 -18.86
N CYS A 23 12.94 2.89 -19.83
CA CYS A 23 14.23 2.30 -19.54
C CYS A 23 15.15 3.26 -18.76
N GLY A 24 15.19 4.54 -19.15
CA GLY A 24 16.06 5.54 -18.51
C GLY A 24 15.62 5.93 -17.11
N VAL A 25 14.33 6.07 -16.88
CA VAL A 25 13.79 6.57 -15.59
C VAL A 25 13.47 5.44 -14.62
N LEU A 26 13.07 4.27 -15.12
CA LEU A 26 12.68 3.14 -14.27
C LEU A 26 13.73 2.04 -14.23
N ILE A 27 14.08 1.47 -15.37
CA ILE A 27 14.95 0.27 -15.41
C ILE A 27 16.40 0.60 -15.03
N ALA A 28 16.94 1.70 -15.54
CA ALA A 28 18.33 2.07 -15.27
C ALA A 28 18.60 2.35 -13.77
N PRO A 29 17.76 3.11 -13.02
CA PRO A 29 17.93 3.27 -11.57
C PRO A 29 17.76 1.97 -10.78
N ILE A 30 16.86 1.06 -11.21
CA ILE A 30 16.73 -0.26 -10.59
C ILE A 30 18.02 -1.06 -10.79
N GLY A 31 18.55 -1.09 -12.02
CA GLY A 31 19.83 -1.73 -12.32
C GLY A 31 20.99 -1.13 -11.54
N ALA A 32 21.03 0.19 -11.40
CA ALA A 32 22.03 0.87 -10.58
C ALA A 32 21.90 0.48 -9.09
N SER A 33 20.68 0.38 -8.55
CA SER A 33 20.45 -0.07 -7.18
C SER A 33 20.91 -1.51 -6.98
N VAL A 34 20.63 -2.42 -7.93
CA VAL A 34 21.14 -3.80 -7.90
C VAL A 34 22.66 -3.79 -7.89
N TYR A 35 23.30 -3.00 -8.75
CA TYR A 35 24.73 -2.89 -8.80
C TYR A 35 25.33 -2.38 -7.48
N TYR A 36 24.84 -1.25 -6.95
CA TYR A 36 25.36 -0.67 -5.71
C TYR A 36 25.09 -1.52 -4.47
N SER A 37 24.11 -2.41 -4.48
CA SER A 37 23.83 -3.32 -3.36
C SER A 37 24.98 -4.27 -3.03
N PHE A 38 25.91 -4.52 -3.99
CA PHE A 38 27.10 -5.36 -3.81
C PHE A 38 28.33 -4.58 -3.34
N PHE A 39 28.20 -3.27 -3.11
CA PHE A 39 29.32 -2.41 -2.74
C PHE A 39 29.11 -1.80 -1.36
N ASP A 40 30.21 -1.61 -0.62
CA ASP A 40 30.27 -0.62 0.44
C ASP A 40 30.57 0.73 -0.20
N TRP A 41 29.61 1.65 -0.10
CA TRP A 41 29.71 2.97 -0.74
C TRP A 41 28.90 4.00 0.02
N ASN A 42 29.51 5.15 0.25
CA ASN A 42 28.91 6.28 0.96
C ASN A 42 28.30 7.36 0.04
N GLY A 43 28.21 7.07 -1.27
CA GLY A 43 27.72 8.02 -2.27
C GLY A 43 28.80 8.90 -2.90
N LEU A 44 30.01 8.95 -2.34
CA LEU A 44 31.12 9.79 -2.77
C LEU A 44 32.40 8.94 -2.91
N GLY A 45 33.23 9.27 -3.90
CA GLY A 45 34.55 8.66 -4.09
C GLY A 45 34.52 7.17 -4.46
N ALA A 46 35.59 6.48 -4.05
CA ALA A 46 35.78 5.07 -4.39
C ALA A 46 34.79 4.17 -3.65
N LYS A 47 34.29 3.14 -4.33
CA LYS A 47 33.42 2.10 -3.78
C LYS A 47 34.17 0.79 -3.69
N THR A 48 33.96 0.04 -2.62
CA THR A 48 34.60 -1.26 -2.38
C THR A 48 33.60 -2.38 -2.64
N PHE A 49 33.94 -3.32 -3.49
CA PHE A 49 33.10 -4.50 -3.75
C PHE A 49 33.14 -5.45 -2.55
N ILE A 50 31.97 -5.72 -1.96
CA ILE A 50 31.82 -6.57 -0.78
C ILE A 50 30.88 -7.76 -1.01
N GLY A 51 30.45 -7.99 -2.25
CA GLY A 51 29.54 -9.09 -2.60
C GLY A 51 28.23 -9.01 -1.84
N LEU A 52 27.84 -10.09 -1.18
CA LEU A 52 26.57 -10.20 -0.43
C LEU A 52 26.65 -9.73 1.03
N ASN A 53 27.71 -9.05 1.46
CA ASN A 53 27.86 -8.67 2.87
C ASN A 53 26.80 -7.68 3.34
N ASN A 54 26.35 -6.73 2.50
CA ASN A 54 25.21 -5.86 2.83
C ASN A 54 23.95 -6.67 3.16
N TYR A 55 23.65 -7.71 2.40
CA TYR A 55 22.51 -8.60 2.64
C TYR A 55 22.65 -9.37 3.95
N LYS A 56 23.86 -9.92 4.21
CA LYS A 56 24.13 -10.64 5.47
C LYS A 56 24.01 -9.71 6.67
N GLU A 57 24.59 -8.52 6.60
CA GLU A 57 24.49 -7.51 7.66
C GLU A 57 23.05 -7.09 7.90
N LEU A 58 22.26 -6.87 6.84
CA LEU A 58 20.88 -6.44 6.94
C LEU A 58 20.00 -7.44 7.71
N PHE A 59 20.21 -8.73 7.49
CA PHE A 59 19.42 -9.77 8.17
C PHE A 59 19.95 -10.14 9.56
N ASN A 60 21.27 -10.04 9.78
CA ASN A 60 21.90 -10.48 11.04
C ASN A 60 22.05 -9.36 12.07
N SER A 61 21.99 -8.09 11.66
CA SER A 61 22.21 -6.96 12.55
C SER A 61 20.91 -6.45 13.17
N ASN A 62 20.74 -6.70 14.44
CA ASN A 62 19.66 -6.09 15.22
C ASN A 62 19.77 -4.55 15.27
N ALA A 63 20.98 -3.99 15.13
CA ALA A 63 21.23 -2.56 15.15
C ALA A 63 20.66 -1.85 13.90
N ILE A 64 20.54 -2.55 12.76
CA ILE A 64 19.90 -2.01 11.56
C ILE A 64 18.37 -2.00 11.71
N GLY A 65 17.79 -3.03 12.34
CA GLY A 65 16.37 -3.09 12.63
C GLY A 65 15.48 -3.46 11.42
N PHE A 66 16.06 -4.00 10.33
CA PHE A 66 15.31 -4.34 9.12
C PHE A 66 14.18 -5.34 9.35
N MET A 67 14.42 -6.39 10.15
CA MET A 67 13.38 -7.39 10.45
C MET A 67 12.19 -6.81 11.19
N LYS A 68 12.43 -5.83 12.07
CA LYS A 68 11.35 -5.07 12.74
C LYS A 68 10.58 -4.20 11.76
N ALA A 69 11.29 -3.49 10.89
CA ALA A 69 10.69 -2.67 9.84
C ALA A 69 9.83 -3.52 8.87
N LEU A 70 10.35 -4.67 8.45
CA LEU A 70 9.62 -5.62 7.59
C LEU A 70 8.37 -6.15 8.30
N ARG A 71 8.48 -6.55 9.58
CA ARG A 71 7.34 -6.98 10.38
C ARG A 71 6.24 -5.92 10.44
N ASN A 72 6.59 -4.65 10.64
CA ASN A 72 5.63 -3.55 10.66
C ASN A 72 4.89 -3.41 9.32
N SER A 73 5.60 -3.49 8.20
CA SER A 73 4.97 -3.47 6.88
C SER A 73 4.07 -4.69 6.62
N LEU A 74 4.47 -5.87 7.07
CA LEU A 74 3.65 -7.08 6.96
C LEU A 74 2.39 -6.99 7.84
N LEU A 75 2.48 -6.39 9.03
CA LEU A 75 1.32 -6.12 9.88
C LEU A 75 0.36 -5.13 9.20
N LEU A 76 0.89 -4.07 8.58
CA LEU A 76 0.08 -3.14 7.81
C LEU A 76 -0.58 -3.85 6.61
N ALA A 77 0.14 -4.71 5.90
CA ALA A 77 -0.41 -5.50 4.79
C ALA A 77 -1.53 -6.44 5.28
N ALA A 78 -1.34 -7.10 6.41
CA ALA A 78 -2.37 -7.95 7.01
C ALA A 78 -3.62 -7.14 7.39
N LEU A 79 -3.46 -5.98 8.05
CA LEU A 79 -4.59 -5.09 8.36
C LEU A 79 -5.27 -4.56 7.09
N SER A 80 -4.50 -4.25 6.04
CA SER A 80 -5.08 -3.82 4.76
C SER A 80 -5.91 -4.94 4.13
N VAL A 81 -5.44 -6.18 4.14
CA VAL A 81 -6.15 -7.31 3.54
C VAL A 81 -7.37 -7.74 4.38
N PHE A 82 -7.21 -7.84 5.72
CA PHE A 82 -8.25 -8.42 6.57
C PHE A 82 -9.20 -7.41 7.22
N LEU A 83 -8.87 -6.12 7.22
CA LEU A 83 -9.75 -5.08 7.75
C LEU A 83 -10.16 -4.08 6.66
N GLN A 84 -9.21 -3.48 5.96
CA GLN A 84 -9.49 -2.42 4.97
C GLN A 84 -10.24 -2.95 3.75
N LEU A 85 -9.79 -4.06 3.14
CA LEU A 85 -10.46 -4.62 1.96
C LEU A 85 -11.88 -5.14 2.26
N PRO A 86 -12.17 -5.85 3.36
CA PRO A 86 -13.55 -6.21 3.71
C PRO A 86 -14.45 -4.99 3.91
N LEU A 87 -13.97 -3.93 4.56
CA LEU A 87 -14.71 -2.67 4.69
C LEU A 87 -14.96 -2.02 3.33
N ALA A 88 -13.95 -1.95 2.48
CA ALA A 88 -14.06 -1.42 1.13
C ALA A 88 -15.05 -2.23 0.27
N LEU A 89 -15.02 -3.57 0.40
CA LEU A 89 -15.95 -4.47 -0.29
C LEU A 89 -17.38 -4.29 0.21
N ALA A 90 -17.59 -4.20 1.52
CA ALA A 90 -18.92 -3.96 2.09
C ALA A 90 -19.52 -2.63 1.60
N LEU A 91 -18.69 -1.56 1.55
CA LEU A 91 -19.10 -0.27 0.98
C LEU A 91 -19.42 -0.42 -0.52
N ALA A 92 -18.57 -1.09 -1.30
CA ALA A 92 -18.77 -1.30 -2.73
C ALA A 92 -20.06 -2.08 -3.04
N LEU A 93 -20.34 -3.15 -2.31
CA LEU A 93 -21.57 -3.94 -2.44
C LEU A 93 -22.82 -3.13 -2.06
N THR A 94 -22.75 -2.31 -1.01
CA THR A 94 -23.85 -1.45 -0.58
C THR A 94 -24.15 -0.35 -1.60
N LEU A 95 -23.11 0.36 -2.05
CA LEU A 95 -23.23 1.41 -3.07
C LEU A 95 -23.64 0.86 -4.43
N GLY A 96 -23.25 -0.40 -4.74
CA GLY A 96 -23.64 -1.11 -5.97
C GLY A 96 -25.14 -1.31 -6.16
N LYS A 97 -25.96 -1.19 -5.11
CA LYS A 97 -27.42 -1.34 -5.12
C LYS A 97 -28.21 -0.10 -5.60
N LYS A 98 -27.56 0.90 -6.19
CA LYS A 98 -28.20 2.15 -6.67
C LYS A 98 -28.96 2.90 -5.56
N ILE A 99 -28.32 3.09 -4.40
CA ILE A 99 -28.90 3.83 -3.28
C ILE A 99 -28.98 5.35 -3.56
N LYS A 100 -29.93 6.04 -2.91
CA LYS A 100 -30.00 7.51 -2.98
C LYS A 100 -28.71 8.12 -2.41
N GLY A 101 -28.09 9.04 -3.12
CA GLY A 101 -26.82 9.68 -2.73
C GLY A 101 -25.56 8.88 -3.07
N GLU A 102 -25.64 7.80 -3.85
CA GLU A 102 -24.51 6.97 -4.28
C GLU A 102 -23.29 7.79 -4.70
N ARG A 103 -23.46 8.80 -5.57
CA ARG A 103 -22.36 9.67 -6.04
C ARG A 103 -21.72 10.47 -4.92
N MET A 104 -22.50 10.97 -3.97
CA MET A 104 -21.99 11.73 -2.83
C MET A 104 -21.14 10.82 -1.93
N PHE A 105 -21.62 9.61 -1.61
CA PHE A 105 -20.86 8.66 -0.80
C PHE A 105 -19.54 8.24 -1.49
N LEU A 106 -19.58 7.97 -2.81
CA LEU A 106 -18.36 7.67 -3.59
C LEU A 106 -17.35 8.81 -3.46
N SER A 107 -17.78 10.06 -3.61
CA SER A 107 -16.91 11.24 -3.49
C SER A 107 -16.36 11.40 -2.08
N VAL A 108 -17.17 11.28 -1.05
CA VAL A 108 -16.75 11.44 0.36
C VAL A 108 -15.74 10.38 0.78
N PHE A 109 -15.98 9.11 0.45
CA PHE A 109 -15.03 8.04 0.79
C PHE A 109 -13.73 8.09 -0.04
N PHE A 110 -13.79 8.60 -1.28
CA PHE A 110 -12.61 8.72 -2.12
C PHE A 110 -11.80 10.00 -1.86
N MET A 111 -12.41 11.04 -1.28
CA MET A 111 -11.77 12.34 -1.01
C MET A 111 -10.43 12.22 -0.28
N PRO A 112 -10.25 11.40 0.76
CA PRO A 112 -8.96 11.30 1.46
C PRO A 112 -7.79 10.89 0.56
N VAL A 113 -8.06 10.12 -0.49
CA VAL A 113 -7.02 9.69 -1.46
C VAL A 113 -6.51 10.85 -2.31
N LEU A 114 -7.35 11.84 -2.57
CA LEU A 114 -7.03 13.00 -3.39
C LEU A 114 -6.25 14.08 -2.62
N ILE A 115 -6.28 14.03 -1.30
CA ILE A 115 -5.59 14.99 -0.44
C ILE A 115 -4.10 14.58 -0.33
N SER A 116 -3.21 15.58 -0.38
CA SER A 116 -1.78 15.33 -0.15
C SER A 116 -1.56 14.59 1.16
N THR A 117 -0.77 13.53 1.13
CA THR A 117 -0.43 12.72 2.31
C THR A 117 0.25 13.56 3.41
N VAL A 118 1.00 14.60 3.04
CA VAL A 118 1.60 15.53 4.00
C VAL A 118 0.51 16.32 4.75
N VAL A 119 -0.51 16.81 4.04
CA VAL A 119 -1.65 17.51 4.64
C VAL A 119 -2.43 16.58 5.57
N ILE A 120 -2.68 15.34 5.14
CA ILE A 120 -3.31 14.32 5.99
C ILE A 120 -2.45 14.07 7.24
N GLY A 121 -1.14 13.92 7.08
CA GLY A 121 -0.22 13.75 8.22
C GLY A 121 -0.31 14.91 9.21
N GLN A 122 -0.30 16.16 8.73
CA GLN A 122 -0.45 17.34 9.58
C GLN A 122 -1.82 17.38 10.29
N LEU A 123 -2.89 16.98 9.61
CA LEU A 123 -4.22 16.86 10.22
C LEU A 123 -4.21 15.84 11.37
N TRP A 124 -3.66 14.66 11.14
CA TRP A 124 -3.62 13.60 12.14
C TRP A 124 -2.66 13.92 13.30
N LEU A 125 -1.57 14.68 13.07
CA LEU A 125 -0.73 15.23 14.16
C LEU A 125 -1.56 16.11 15.11
N LYS A 126 -2.49 16.92 14.60
CA LYS A 126 -3.41 17.73 15.41
C LYS A 126 -4.47 16.86 16.11
N ILE A 127 -5.01 15.86 15.43
CA ILE A 127 -5.99 14.92 16.03
C ILE A 127 -5.37 14.14 17.19
N TYR A 128 -4.12 13.70 17.05
CA TYR A 128 -3.39 12.91 18.05
C TYR A 128 -2.63 13.74 19.09
N ASN A 129 -2.73 15.08 19.05
CA ASN A 129 -2.05 15.91 20.04
C ASN A 129 -2.47 15.50 21.46
N PRO A 130 -1.53 15.25 22.42
CA PRO A 130 -1.85 14.76 23.74
C PRO A 130 -2.67 15.74 24.59
N ASP A 131 -2.51 17.05 24.39
CA ASP A 131 -3.11 18.09 25.22
C ASP A 131 -4.47 18.56 24.70
N TYR A 132 -4.50 18.97 23.42
CA TYR A 132 -5.68 19.58 22.78
C TYR A 132 -6.23 18.77 21.59
N GLY A 133 -5.65 17.59 21.29
CA GLY A 133 -6.12 16.78 20.18
C GLY A 133 -7.55 16.27 20.37
N ILE A 134 -8.35 16.35 19.30
CA ILE A 134 -9.77 16.03 19.35
C ILE A 134 -10.05 14.61 19.87
N LEU A 135 -9.14 13.66 19.61
CA LEU A 135 -9.30 12.28 20.08
C LEU A 135 -9.20 12.20 21.62
N ASN A 136 -8.18 12.81 22.22
CA ASN A 136 -8.01 12.81 23.67
C ASN A 136 -9.06 13.68 24.38
N VAL A 137 -9.42 14.82 23.80
CA VAL A 137 -10.52 15.66 24.31
C VAL A 137 -11.85 14.90 24.35
N PHE A 138 -12.18 14.19 23.26
CA PHE A 138 -13.37 13.34 23.19
C PHE A 138 -13.31 12.22 24.22
N LEU A 139 -12.21 11.48 24.34
CA LEU A 139 -12.07 10.39 25.33
C LEU A 139 -12.29 10.90 26.77
N ARG A 140 -11.70 12.05 27.10
CA ARG A 140 -11.88 12.67 28.43
C ARG A 140 -13.32 13.12 28.64
N SER A 141 -13.97 13.69 27.63
CA SER A 141 -15.37 14.18 27.76
C SER A 141 -16.39 13.08 28.05
N ILE A 142 -16.08 11.82 27.66
CA ILE A 142 -16.93 10.65 27.94
C ILE A 142 -16.44 9.82 29.15
N GLY A 143 -15.50 10.36 29.95
CA GLY A 143 -14.97 9.72 31.17
C GLY A 143 -13.97 8.61 30.93
N LEU A 144 -13.38 8.51 29.74
CA LEU A 144 -12.36 7.51 29.39
C LEU A 144 -10.93 8.11 29.48
N ASP A 145 -10.61 8.82 30.56
CA ASP A 145 -9.31 9.46 30.76
C ASP A 145 -8.13 8.49 30.64
N ASN A 146 -8.30 7.28 31.14
CA ASN A 146 -7.27 6.22 31.07
C ASN A 146 -6.92 5.77 29.64
N TRP A 147 -7.76 6.09 28.67
CA TRP A 147 -7.56 5.80 27.23
C TRP A 147 -6.89 6.96 26.50
N ALA A 148 -6.88 8.16 27.09
CA ALA A 148 -6.16 9.31 26.54
C ALA A 148 -4.64 9.09 26.67
N LYS A 149 -3.92 9.06 25.54
CA LYS A 149 -2.51 8.66 25.47
C LYS A 149 -1.70 9.63 24.60
N ILE A 150 -0.39 9.52 24.71
CA ILE A 150 0.56 10.14 23.78
C ILE A 150 0.68 9.20 22.56
N TRP A 151 -0.34 9.23 21.70
CA TRP A 151 -0.55 8.25 20.62
C TRP A 151 0.68 7.97 19.77
N LEU A 152 1.40 9.01 19.35
CA LEU A 152 2.58 8.90 18.47
C LEU A 152 3.89 8.84 19.24
N GLY A 153 3.90 9.20 20.54
CA GLY A 153 5.11 9.26 21.38
C GLY A 153 5.36 7.99 22.19
N ASP A 154 4.37 7.11 22.34
CA ASP A 154 4.51 5.85 23.08
C ASP A 154 4.71 4.68 22.10
N LYS A 155 5.75 3.86 22.33
CA LYS A 155 6.07 2.64 21.55
C LYS A 155 4.89 1.68 21.38
N LYS A 156 3.99 1.61 22.38
CA LYS A 156 2.88 0.66 22.39
C LYS A 156 1.73 1.12 21.50
N THR A 157 1.55 2.42 21.32
CA THR A 157 0.43 3.00 20.58
C THR A 157 0.82 3.52 19.22
N ALA A 158 2.07 3.95 19.02
CA ALA A 158 2.52 4.67 17.83
C ALA A 158 2.26 3.89 16.54
N LEU A 159 2.53 2.58 16.50
CA LEU A 159 2.33 1.78 15.30
C LEU A 159 0.85 1.73 14.88
N GLY A 160 -0.05 1.47 15.84
CA GLY A 160 -1.50 1.49 15.59
C GLY A 160 -1.98 2.88 15.18
N ALA A 161 -1.49 3.93 15.88
CA ALA A 161 -1.83 5.31 15.57
C ALA A 161 -1.40 5.75 14.16
N VAL A 162 -0.32 5.19 13.62
CA VAL A 162 0.10 5.43 12.22
C VAL A 162 -0.75 4.61 11.24
N PHE A 163 -1.15 3.39 11.60
CA PHE A 163 -1.91 2.53 10.69
C PHE A 163 -3.35 3.02 10.49
N VAL A 164 -4.00 3.59 11.51
CA VAL A 164 -5.37 4.10 11.40
C VAL A 164 -5.53 5.13 10.27
N PRO A 165 -4.77 6.22 10.21
CA PRO A 165 -4.87 7.18 9.11
C PRO A 165 -4.48 6.58 7.75
N THR A 166 -3.54 5.64 7.72
CA THR A 166 -3.14 4.96 6.48
C THR A 166 -4.29 4.13 5.92
N LEU A 167 -4.94 3.33 6.75
CA LEU A 167 -6.10 2.52 6.34
C LEU A 167 -7.28 3.40 5.93
N TRP A 168 -7.57 4.44 6.70
CA TRP A 168 -8.63 5.41 6.41
C TRP A 168 -8.41 6.13 5.07
N GLN A 169 -7.18 6.54 4.78
CA GLN A 169 -6.85 7.24 3.52
C GLN A 169 -7.16 6.36 2.30
N TYR A 170 -6.83 5.08 2.35
CA TYR A 170 -6.88 4.21 1.18
C TYR A 170 -8.13 3.31 1.10
N VAL A 171 -9.01 3.29 2.10
CA VAL A 171 -10.26 2.49 2.03
C VAL A 171 -11.12 2.89 0.84
N GLY A 172 -11.21 4.20 0.54
CA GLY A 172 -11.98 4.71 -0.60
C GLY A 172 -11.41 4.33 -1.96
N TYR A 173 -10.08 4.19 -2.07
CA TYR A 173 -9.42 3.70 -3.27
C TYR A 173 -9.86 2.26 -3.61
N HIS A 174 -9.76 1.37 -2.63
CA HIS A 174 -10.16 -0.03 -2.80
C HIS A 174 -11.68 -0.16 -2.98
N MET A 175 -12.46 0.65 -2.27
CA MET A 175 -13.92 0.73 -2.46
C MET A 175 -14.27 1.08 -3.90
N LEU A 176 -13.64 2.10 -4.49
CA LEU A 176 -13.96 2.52 -5.87
C LEU A 176 -13.57 1.44 -6.90
N LEU A 177 -12.42 0.79 -6.71
CA LEU A 177 -11.98 -0.31 -7.57
C LEU A 177 -12.97 -1.49 -7.51
N LEU A 178 -13.35 -1.91 -6.31
CA LEU A 178 -14.31 -2.99 -6.10
C LEU A 178 -15.72 -2.60 -6.57
N TYR A 179 -16.14 -1.35 -6.36
CA TYR A 179 -17.41 -0.82 -6.84
C TYR A 179 -17.52 -0.88 -8.37
N ALA A 180 -16.46 -0.51 -9.11
CA ALA A 180 -16.43 -0.66 -10.55
C ALA A 180 -16.63 -2.12 -10.98
N GLY A 181 -16.01 -3.05 -10.24
CA GLY A 181 -16.25 -4.48 -10.43
C GLY A 181 -17.68 -4.90 -10.16
N VAL A 182 -18.26 -4.47 -9.04
CA VAL A 182 -19.66 -4.76 -8.70
C VAL A 182 -20.62 -4.23 -9.77
N LYS A 183 -20.35 -3.06 -10.33
CA LYS A 183 -21.16 -2.48 -11.42
C LYS A 183 -20.97 -3.18 -12.78
N SER A 184 -19.87 -3.91 -12.99
CA SER A 184 -19.64 -4.65 -14.24
C SER A 184 -20.40 -5.97 -14.32
N VAL A 185 -20.98 -6.45 -13.22
CA VAL A 185 -21.81 -7.66 -13.21
C VAL A 185 -23.09 -7.41 -13.99
N PRO A 186 -23.40 -8.20 -15.05
CA PRO A 186 -24.64 -8.06 -15.82
C PRO A 186 -25.88 -8.09 -14.92
N GLN A 187 -26.79 -7.16 -15.17
CA GLN A 187 -27.99 -7.03 -14.36
C GLN A 187 -28.91 -8.24 -14.51
N GLU A 188 -28.92 -8.85 -15.69
CA GLU A 188 -29.72 -10.04 -16.02
C GLU A 188 -29.38 -11.22 -15.10
N LEU A 189 -28.11 -11.40 -14.74
CA LEU A 189 -27.69 -12.47 -13.83
C LEU A 189 -28.26 -12.27 -12.42
N ARG A 190 -28.31 -11.03 -11.97
CA ARG A 190 -28.87 -10.69 -10.64
C ARG A 190 -30.38 -10.87 -10.62
N GLU A 191 -31.05 -10.39 -11.67
CA GLU A 191 -32.51 -10.48 -11.81
C GLU A 191 -32.97 -11.92 -11.93
N ALA A 192 -32.31 -12.75 -12.74
CA ALA A 192 -32.59 -14.17 -12.85
C ALA A 192 -32.50 -14.88 -11.49
N ALA A 193 -31.44 -14.65 -10.73
CA ALA A 193 -31.29 -15.24 -9.41
C ALA A 193 -32.39 -14.78 -8.42
N MET A 194 -32.82 -13.51 -8.48
CA MET A 194 -33.91 -13.00 -7.65
C MET A 194 -35.26 -13.63 -8.05
N LEU A 195 -35.47 -13.88 -9.33
CA LEU A 195 -36.66 -14.61 -9.80
C LEU A 195 -36.69 -16.07 -9.30
N ASP A 196 -35.50 -16.68 -9.18
CA ASP A 196 -35.32 -18.01 -8.57
C ASP A 196 -35.43 -18.00 -7.03
N GLY A 197 -35.75 -16.85 -6.42
CA GLY A 197 -35.95 -16.70 -4.98
C GLY A 197 -34.68 -16.43 -4.17
N ALA A 198 -33.55 -16.12 -4.81
CA ALA A 198 -32.32 -15.79 -4.09
C ALA A 198 -32.44 -14.44 -3.37
N THR A 199 -31.98 -14.41 -2.13
CA THR A 199 -31.83 -13.15 -1.36
C THR A 199 -30.64 -12.33 -1.87
N ASP A 200 -30.62 -11.03 -1.60
CA ASP A 200 -29.49 -10.14 -1.90
C ASP A 200 -28.12 -10.68 -1.43
N ALA A 201 -28.11 -11.30 -0.23
CA ALA A 201 -26.89 -11.88 0.32
C ALA A 201 -26.41 -13.09 -0.51
N GLN A 202 -27.34 -13.92 -0.98
CA GLN A 202 -27.08 -15.06 -1.85
C GLN A 202 -26.59 -14.60 -3.24
N VAL A 203 -27.26 -13.59 -3.84
CA VAL A 203 -26.82 -12.97 -5.10
C VAL A 203 -25.38 -12.43 -4.97
N ASN A 204 -25.09 -11.71 -3.90
CA ASN A 204 -23.72 -11.21 -3.66
C ASN A 204 -22.72 -12.35 -3.50
N ARG A 205 -23.03 -13.39 -2.72
CA ARG A 205 -22.12 -14.49 -2.42
C ARG A 205 -21.87 -15.41 -3.62
N TYR A 206 -22.92 -15.75 -4.37
CA TYR A 206 -22.85 -16.80 -5.41
C TYR A 206 -22.72 -16.25 -6.83
N ILE A 207 -23.01 -14.95 -7.06
CA ILE A 207 -22.91 -14.33 -8.38
C ILE A 207 -21.88 -13.21 -8.37
N VAL A 208 -22.07 -12.19 -7.51
CA VAL A 208 -21.24 -10.99 -7.56
C VAL A 208 -19.81 -11.28 -7.16
N LEU A 209 -19.56 -11.89 -6.00
CA LEU A 209 -18.21 -12.15 -5.49
C LEU A 209 -17.39 -13.05 -6.42
N PRO A 210 -17.91 -14.18 -6.95
CA PRO A 210 -17.19 -14.96 -7.94
C PRO A 210 -16.88 -14.18 -9.22
N TYR A 211 -17.83 -13.41 -9.73
CA TYR A 211 -17.65 -12.60 -10.93
C TYR A 211 -16.54 -11.55 -10.79
N ILE A 212 -16.47 -10.90 -9.65
CA ILE A 212 -15.45 -9.85 -9.38
C ILE A 212 -14.15 -10.40 -8.76
N LYS A 213 -14.00 -11.71 -8.61
CA LYS A 213 -12.81 -12.36 -8.05
C LYS A 213 -11.49 -11.87 -8.67
N PRO A 214 -11.38 -11.63 -10.01
CA PRO A 214 -10.18 -11.04 -10.59
C PRO A 214 -9.87 -9.62 -10.07
N ILE A 215 -10.91 -8.83 -9.78
CA ILE A 215 -10.76 -7.46 -9.25
C ILE A 215 -10.39 -7.49 -7.77
N ILE A 216 -10.97 -8.42 -7.00
CA ILE A 216 -10.56 -8.67 -5.60
C ILE A 216 -9.08 -9.05 -5.56
N ARG A 217 -8.62 -9.95 -6.43
CA ARG A 217 -7.20 -10.32 -6.56
C ARG A 217 -6.30 -9.11 -6.78
N ILE A 218 -6.63 -8.25 -7.74
CA ILE A 218 -5.88 -7.03 -8.03
C ILE A 218 -5.86 -6.10 -6.80
N SER A 219 -7.01 -5.97 -6.11
CA SER A 219 -7.14 -5.16 -4.90
C SER A 219 -6.25 -5.69 -3.75
N VAL A 220 -6.16 -7.01 -3.59
CA VAL A 220 -5.25 -7.66 -2.62
C VAL A 220 -3.79 -7.39 -2.98
N ILE A 221 -3.41 -7.51 -4.26
CA ILE A 221 -2.04 -7.22 -4.72
C ILE A 221 -1.70 -5.76 -4.41
N PHE A 222 -2.59 -4.81 -4.69
CA PHE A 222 -2.37 -3.38 -4.40
C PHE A 222 -2.28 -3.11 -2.90
N ALA A 223 -3.13 -3.72 -2.07
CA ALA A 223 -3.08 -3.58 -0.62
C ALA A 223 -1.74 -4.07 -0.03
N VAL A 224 -1.28 -5.25 -0.44
CA VAL A 224 -0.02 -5.82 0.04
C VAL A 224 1.19 -5.04 -0.46
N THR A 225 1.28 -4.79 -1.77
CA THR A 225 2.43 -4.06 -2.34
C THR A 225 2.47 -2.60 -1.90
N GLY A 226 1.31 -1.96 -1.72
CA GLY A 226 1.19 -0.61 -1.17
C GLY A 226 1.67 -0.54 0.28
N SER A 227 1.30 -1.53 1.10
CA SER A 227 1.76 -1.62 2.50
C SER A 227 3.26 -1.84 2.61
N LEU A 228 3.85 -2.69 1.76
CA LEU A 228 5.29 -2.94 1.73
C LEU A 228 6.09 -1.69 1.31
N LYS A 229 5.53 -0.84 0.45
CA LYS A 229 6.14 0.41 -0.03
C LYS A 229 5.70 1.64 0.76
N SER A 230 4.90 1.47 1.82
CA SER A 230 4.39 2.59 2.62
C SER A 230 5.53 3.44 3.16
N PHE A 231 5.45 4.77 2.96
CA PHE A 231 6.50 5.73 3.36
C PHE A 231 5.90 7.03 3.88
N ASP A 232 5.20 7.78 3.02
CA ASP A 232 4.91 9.20 3.20
C ASP A 232 4.25 9.52 4.54
N LEU A 233 3.16 8.84 4.88
CA LEU A 233 2.40 9.12 6.09
C LEU A 233 3.16 8.71 7.35
N ILE A 234 3.89 7.59 7.31
CA ILE A 234 4.73 7.12 8.41
C ILE A 234 5.87 8.12 8.66
N TYR A 235 6.48 8.60 7.58
CA TYR A 235 7.56 9.59 7.65
C TYR A 235 7.07 10.91 8.27
N VAL A 236 5.93 11.42 7.82
CA VAL A 236 5.36 12.68 8.32
C VAL A 236 4.92 12.58 9.78
N LEU A 237 4.29 11.47 10.19
CA LEU A 237 3.76 11.32 11.55
C LEU A 237 4.82 11.05 12.59
N THR A 238 5.81 10.21 12.29
CA THR A 238 6.73 9.68 13.31
C THR A 238 8.18 9.56 12.85
N ASN A 239 8.43 9.66 11.54
CA ASN A 239 9.74 9.38 10.93
C ASN A 239 10.35 8.03 11.41
N GLY A 240 9.49 6.99 11.56
CA GLY A 240 9.89 5.68 12.08
C GLY A 240 9.96 5.56 13.61
N GLY A 241 9.82 6.68 14.36
CA GLY A 241 9.89 6.73 15.83
C GLY A 241 8.60 6.28 16.54
N PRO A 242 8.57 6.30 17.89
CA PRO A 242 9.70 6.43 18.80
C PRO A 242 10.55 5.14 18.83
N LEU A 243 11.85 5.27 18.94
CA LEU A 243 12.80 4.14 19.08
C LEU A 243 12.57 3.04 18.00
N HIS A 244 12.38 3.45 16.76
CA HIS A 244 12.11 2.57 15.61
C HIS A 244 10.81 1.73 15.73
N ALA A 245 9.81 2.21 16.52
CA ALA A 245 8.56 1.46 16.74
C ALA A 245 7.67 1.41 15.50
N THR A 246 7.68 2.46 14.69
CA THR A 246 6.87 2.59 13.47
C THR A 246 7.69 2.44 12.18
N GLU A 247 8.98 2.12 12.31
CA GLU A 247 9.88 2.00 11.17
C GLU A 247 9.40 0.94 10.17
N VAL A 248 9.48 1.26 8.91
CA VAL A 248 9.18 0.38 7.78
C VAL A 248 10.38 0.35 6.82
N PRO A 249 10.50 -0.63 5.91
CA PRO A 249 11.65 -0.72 5.01
C PRO A 249 11.93 0.56 4.23
N SER A 250 10.90 1.30 3.81
CA SER A 250 11.06 2.56 3.06
C SER A 250 11.66 3.68 3.92
N THR A 251 11.23 3.84 5.19
CA THR A 251 11.83 4.85 6.10
C THR A 251 13.25 4.46 6.48
N LEU A 252 13.51 3.18 6.70
CA LEU A 252 14.86 2.66 6.96
C LEU A 252 15.80 2.90 5.76
N MET A 253 15.32 2.63 4.53
CA MET A 253 16.06 2.89 3.30
C MET A 253 16.50 4.37 3.20
N ILE A 254 15.57 5.30 3.41
CA ILE A 254 15.85 6.75 3.39
C ILE A 254 16.85 7.12 4.48
N SER A 255 16.70 6.56 5.69
CA SER A 255 17.66 6.74 6.78
C SER A 255 19.08 6.26 6.41
N MET A 256 19.21 5.08 5.77
CA MET A 256 20.49 4.57 5.31
C MET A 256 21.12 5.44 4.23
N LEU A 257 20.32 5.89 3.26
CA LEU A 257 20.81 6.72 2.14
C LEU A 257 21.25 8.11 2.60
N PHE A 258 20.38 8.83 3.33
CA PHE A 258 20.54 10.27 3.54
C PHE A 258 21.01 10.67 4.94
N LEU A 259 20.77 9.85 5.97
CA LEU A 259 21.21 10.17 7.32
C LEU A 259 22.51 9.45 7.69
N ARG A 260 22.69 8.21 7.22
CA ARG A 260 23.85 7.38 7.55
C ARG A 260 24.87 7.30 6.41
N ASN A 261 24.59 7.86 5.26
CA ASN A 261 25.44 7.85 4.06
C ASN A 261 25.90 6.43 3.67
N ARG A 262 25.03 5.41 3.84
CA ARG A 262 25.29 4.02 3.48
C ARG A 262 24.51 3.66 2.22
N TYR A 263 24.95 4.17 1.07
CA TYR A 263 24.25 4.01 -0.21
C TYR A 263 24.16 2.55 -0.66
N GLY A 264 25.23 1.76 -0.44
CA GLY A 264 25.18 0.32 -0.70
C GLY A 264 24.10 -0.42 0.08
N MET A 265 23.99 -0.10 1.39
CA MET A 265 22.95 -0.69 2.27
C MET A 265 21.54 -0.21 1.88
N GLY A 266 21.36 1.09 1.60
CA GLY A 266 20.08 1.63 1.12
C GLY A 266 19.63 0.99 -0.19
N SER A 267 20.55 0.79 -1.13
CA SER A 267 20.31 0.07 -2.38
C SER A 267 19.92 -1.39 -2.15
N THR A 268 20.54 -2.06 -1.17
CA THR A 268 20.18 -3.43 -0.75
C THR A 268 18.75 -3.51 -0.28
N ILE A 269 18.30 -2.55 0.57
CA ILE A 269 16.90 -2.48 1.03
C ILE A 269 15.96 -2.26 -0.15
N ALA A 270 16.29 -1.35 -1.08
CA ALA A 270 15.48 -1.08 -2.26
C ALA A 270 15.29 -2.35 -3.13
N VAL A 271 16.37 -3.09 -3.38
CA VAL A 271 16.33 -4.36 -4.14
C VAL A 271 15.43 -5.38 -3.43
N LEU A 272 15.60 -5.55 -2.11
CA LEU A 272 14.77 -6.48 -1.35
C LEU A 272 13.29 -6.08 -1.35
N MET A 273 12.98 -4.79 -1.26
CA MET A 273 11.59 -4.33 -1.36
C MET A 273 10.97 -4.67 -2.72
N ILE A 274 11.73 -4.50 -3.81
CA ILE A 274 11.26 -4.89 -5.15
C ILE A 274 11.01 -6.40 -5.21
N LEU A 275 11.96 -7.21 -4.74
CA LEU A 275 11.84 -8.67 -4.73
C LEU A 275 10.66 -9.15 -3.88
N LEU A 276 10.43 -8.54 -2.70
CA LEU A 276 9.28 -8.84 -1.85
C LEU A 276 7.96 -8.48 -2.54
N CYS A 277 7.86 -7.29 -3.15
CA CYS A 277 6.64 -6.89 -3.87
C CYS A 277 6.32 -7.86 -5.02
N PHE A 278 7.33 -8.24 -5.82
CA PHE A 278 7.16 -9.22 -6.88
C PHE A 278 6.79 -10.61 -6.34
N GLY A 279 7.49 -11.07 -5.31
CA GLY A 279 7.24 -12.37 -4.68
C GLY A 279 5.81 -12.47 -4.15
N PHE A 280 5.34 -11.47 -3.40
CA PHE A 280 3.96 -11.44 -2.92
C PHE A 280 2.93 -11.33 -4.06
N ALA A 281 3.19 -10.52 -5.09
CA ALA A 281 2.30 -10.43 -6.23
C ALA A 281 2.16 -11.77 -6.99
N LEU A 282 3.28 -12.48 -7.18
CA LEU A 282 3.27 -13.82 -7.77
C LEU A 282 2.54 -14.83 -6.87
N LEU A 283 2.82 -14.82 -5.58
CA LEU A 283 2.17 -15.73 -4.63
C LEU A 283 0.65 -15.52 -4.60
N ILE A 284 0.19 -14.28 -4.53
CA ILE A 284 -1.24 -13.95 -4.59
C ILE A 284 -1.85 -14.43 -5.91
N ASN A 285 -1.18 -14.20 -7.04
CA ASN A 285 -1.65 -14.68 -8.33
C ASN A 285 -1.78 -16.20 -8.37
N LEU A 286 -0.84 -16.95 -7.80
CA LEU A 286 -0.88 -18.41 -7.74
C LEU A 286 -2.03 -18.92 -6.88
N VAL A 287 -2.24 -18.31 -5.69
CA VAL A 287 -3.34 -18.67 -4.78
C VAL A 287 -4.70 -18.45 -5.45
N PHE A 288 -4.89 -17.33 -6.12
CA PHE A 288 -6.17 -17.04 -6.79
C PHE A 288 -6.39 -17.83 -8.09
N LYS A 289 -5.32 -18.30 -8.75
CA LYS A 289 -5.42 -19.11 -10.00
C LYS A 289 -5.83 -20.56 -9.74
N GLY A 290 -5.51 -21.10 -8.57
CA GLY A 290 -5.85 -22.48 -8.20
C GLY A 290 -7.35 -22.72 -7.93
N GLU A 291 -8.17 -21.68 -8.01
CA GLU A 291 -9.61 -21.71 -7.77
C GLU A 291 -10.44 -21.38 -9.04
N ASP A 292 -9.80 -21.14 -10.18
CA ASP A 292 -10.42 -21.01 -11.50
C ASP A 292 -10.43 -22.39 -12.17
#